data_4cb7bcf11f8c59469844806b259e45d4
#
_entry.id   4cb7bcf11f8c59469844806b259e45d4
#
_cell.length_a   1.000
_cell.length_b   1.000
_cell.length_c   1.000
_cell.angle_alpha   90.00
_cell.angle_beta   90.00
_cell.angle_gamma   90.00
#
_symmetry.space_group_name_H-M   'P 1'
#
loop_
_entity.id
_entity.type
_entity.pdbx_description
1 polymer ?
#
loop_
_entity_poly.entity_id
_entity_poly.type
_entity_poly.pdbx_seq_one_letter_code
_entity_poly.pdbx_strand_id
1 'polypeptide(L)'
;IVGRLAYGTKLPSKRKLGQFLNLSQTTIELAYQQLVAEGYVESISRKGYFVLAYEELAYVKTSPVIEPRVTKEKPVITYDFHPSKIEGISFPFTRWRKYAKDIIDTDHHPLVSLGHPQGDQTLREEIATYLYHSRGVVCSPEQIVVGSGIEQLLPIVLFLLGRNVTYGIEDPGYHTTRLLLENHERMIEPIRVDANGLRIDQLQESNVDVMYVTPAHQFPSGSILSVNRRHQLLNWAAMDPTRFIIEDDYDSEFRYSGKSIPSLHNMDSNRVIYMSTFSKSLMPSLRIGYMVLPEVLRAQYQAELSHYTCSVSRFDQTILTRFMKEGDFERHLNRMRKVYRRKLDVLIQSLRRIPALRLTGESAGLHVVVSVANGMTEQELVKRAQQQGIQVYGLSQYAQLPLLSNTPQIVLGFASLSEHELTEGLQLLIDAWNLHRSS
;
A
#
# COMPACT_ATOMS: atom_id res chain seq x y z
N ILE A 1 3.30 29.22 -35.39
CA ILE A 1 4.44 28.66 -34.61
C ILE A 1 5.49 28.02 -35.54
N VAL A 2 5.24 27.90 -36.84
CA VAL A 2 6.17 27.26 -37.81
C VAL A 2 7.09 28.29 -38.46
N GLY A 3 7.21 29.53 -37.92
CA GLY A 3 8.09 30.59 -38.45
C GLY A 3 7.78 31.08 -39.87
N ARG A 4 6.58 30.81 -40.39
CA ARG A 4 6.21 31.23 -41.75
C ARG A 4 5.97 32.73 -41.92
N LEU A 5 5.75 33.45 -40.82
CA LEU A 5 5.60 34.89 -40.80
C LEU A 5 6.73 35.49 -39.93
N ALA A 6 7.54 36.37 -40.52
CA ALA A 6 8.64 37.03 -39.84
C ALA A 6 8.14 38.10 -38.83
N TYR A 7 8.98 38.39 -37.84
CA TYR A 7 8.76 39.50 -36.92
C TYR A 7 8.47 40.82 -37.68
N GLY A 8 7.52 41.59 -37.14
CA GLY A 8 7.08 42.85 -37.77
C GLY A 8 6.22 42.67 -38.99
N THR A 9 5.90 41.44 -39.46
CA THR A 9 5.02 41.20 -40.60
C THR A 9 3.63 41.72 -40.25
N LYS A 10 3.08 42.55 -41.13
CA LYS A 10 1.72 43.05 -41.01
C LYS A 10 0.71 41.99 -41.43
N LEU A 11 -0.24 41.65 -40.59
CA LEU A 11 -1.33 40.76 -40.89
C LEU A 11 -2.36 41.45 -41.81
N PRO A 12 -3.11 40.67 -42.66
CA PRO A 12 -4.20 41.20 -43.47
C PRO A 12 -5.25 41.89 -42.63
N SER A 13 -5.95 42.90 -43.20
CA SER A 13 -7.07 43.49 -42.48
C SER A 13 -8.16 42.48 -42.18
N LYS A 14 -8.92 42.64 -41.09
CA LYS A 14 -10.03 41.74 -40.71
C LYS A 14 -10.99 41.49 -41.88
N ARG A 15 -11.31 42.55 -42.64
CA ARG A 15 -12.19 42.47 -43.83
C ARG A 15 -11.54 41.62 -44.91
N LYS A 16 -10.27 41.87 -45.26
CA LYS A 16 -9.55 41.17 -46.34
C LYS A 16 -9.39 39.67 -46.02
N LEU A 17 -9.05 39.36 -44.75
CA LEU A 17 -8.88 37.94 -44.33
C LEU A 17 -10.26 37.22 -44.27
N GLY A 18 -11.29 37.89 -43.78
CA GLY A 18 -12.65 37.33 -43.77
C GLY A 18 -13.16 37.01 -45.16
N GLN A 19 -12.93 37.91 -46.13
CA GLN A 19 -13.29 37.66 -47.55
C GLN A 19 -12.47 36.48 -48.13
N PHE A 20 -11.17 36.41 -47.86
CA PHE A 20 -10.29 35.34 -48.37
C PHE A 20 -10.68 33.96 -47.80
N LEU A 21 -11.00 33.90 -46.50
CA LEU A 21 -11.35 32.64 -45.82
C LEU A 21 -12.84 32.31 -45.85
N ASN A 22 -13.67 33.20 -46.43
CA ASN A 22 -15.14 33.11 -46.42
C ASN A 22 -15.72 33.00 -45.00
N LEU A 23 -15.16 33.79 -44.06
CA LEU A 23 -15.57 33.86 -42.66
C LEU A 23 -16.09 35.24 -42.29
N SER A 24 -16.91 35.31 -41.25
CA SER A 24 -17.43 36.59 -40.75
C SER A 24 -16.28 37.46 -40.21
N GLN A 25 -16.42 38.80 -40.34
CA GLN A 25 -15.44 39.74 -39.81
C GLN A 25 -15.30 39.62 -38.30
N THR A 26 -16.38 39.28 -37.59
CA THR A 26 -16.37 39.03 -36.12
C THR A 26 -15.52 37.83 -35.76
N THR A 27 -15.57 36.73 -36.53
CA THR A 27 -14.75 35.54 -36.31
C THR A 27 -13.26 35.85 -36.46
N ILE A 28 -12.90 36.63 -37.49
CA ILE A 28 -11.50 37.07 -37.68
C ILE A 28 -11.06 38.00 -36.53
N GLU A 29 -11.96 38.84 -36.06
CA GLU A 29 -11.68 39.77 -34.95
C GLU A 29 -11.39 39.00 -33.66
N LEU A 30 -12.21 37.99 -33.31
CA LEU A 30 -12.00 37.15 -32.16
C LEU A 30 -10.64 36.40 -32.24
N ALA A 31 -10.32 35.87 -33.44
CA ALA A 31 -9.03 35.19 -33.66
C ALA A 31 -7.86 36.17 -33.49
N TYR A 32 -7.95 37.40 -33.97
CA TYR A 32 -6.89 38.38 -33.79
C TYR A 32 -6.79 38.84 -32.35
N GLN A 33 -7.92 38.99 -31.65
CA GLN A 33 -7.90 39.32 -30.20
C GLN A 33 -7.24 38.20 -29.41
N GLN A 34 -7.49 36.94 -29.77
CA GLN A 34 -6.84 35.79 -29.15
C GLN A 34 -5.32 35.84 -29.38
N LEU A 35 -4.85 36.06 -30.60
CA LEU A 35 -3.43 36.18 -30.93
C LEU A 35 -2.76 37.36 -30.21
N VAL A 36 -3.49 38.45 -29.99
CA VAL A 36 -3.00 39.59 -29.20
C VAL A 36 -2.91 39.23 -27.73
N ALA A 37 -3.94 38.55 -27.19
CA ALA A 37 -3.96 38.12 -25.79
C ALA A 37 -2.84 37.10 -25.48
N GLU A 38 -2.52 36.22 -26.45
CA GLU A 38 -1.43 35.26 -26.34
C GLU A 38 -0.06 35.82 -26.65
N GLY A 39 0.04 37.12 -27.08
CA GLY A 39 1.32 37.80 -27.32
C GLY A 39 1.99 37.43 -28.65
N TYR A 40 1.35 36.76 -29.58
CA TYR A 40 1.88 36.48 -30.91
C TYR A 40 1.80 37.71 -31.84
N VAL A 41 0.87 38.58 -31.57
CA VAL A 41 0.55 39.74 -32.43
C VAL A 41 0.32 40.96 -31.54
N GLU A 42 0.77 42.10 -31.98
CA GLU A 42 0.41 43.41 -31.39
C GLU A 42 -0.62 44.13 -32.29
N SER A 43 -1.51 44.88 -31.64
CA SER A 43 -2.46 45.78 -32.32
C SER A 43 -1.97 47.21 -32.21
N ILE A 44 -1.54 47.80 -33.34
CA ILE A 44 -1.13 49.20 -33.38
C ILE A 44 -2.29 50.07 -33.93
N SER A 45 -2.72 51.01 -33.13
CA SER A 45 -3.83 51.91 -33.50
C SER A 45 -3.61 52.53 -34.86
N ARG A 46 -4.64 52.45 -35.73
CA ARG A 46 -4.67 52.92 -37.12
C ARG A 46 -3.67 52.27 -38.09
N LYS A 47 -2.79 51.37 -37.64
CA LYS A 47 -1.78 50.68 -38.45
C LYS A 47 -2.14 49.24 -38.72
N GLY A 48 -2.82 48.59 -37.76
CA GLY A 48 -3.26 47.21 -37.91
C GLY A 48 -2.56 46.25 -36.94
N TYR A 49 -2.48 44.97 -37.28
CA TYR A 49 -1.92 43.90 -36.48
C TYR A 49 -0.58 43.48 -37.05
N PHE A 50 0.42 43.31 -36.15
CA PHE A 50 1.79 42.98 -36.51
C PHE A 50 2.27 41.76 -35.69
N VAL A 51 3.08 40.89 -36.29
CA VAL A 51 3.65 39.70 -35.66
C VAL A 51 4.74 40.18 -34.66
N LEU A 52 4.64 39.75 -33.41
CA LEU A 52 5.65 39.98 -32.39
C LEU A 52 6.81 38.96 -32.49
N ALA A 53 7.99 39.38 -32.05
CA ALA A 53 9.08 38.45 -31.86
C ALA A 53 8.75 37.57 -30.65
N TYR A 54 8.89 36.29 -30.77
CA TYR A 54 8.97 35.36 -29.66
C TYR A 54 10.37 34.74 -29.64
N GLU A 55 10.95 34.58 -28.45
CA GLU A 55 12.12 33.72 -28.33
C GLU A 55 11.77 32.35 -28.81
N GLU A 56 12.47 31.85 -29.82
CA GLU A 56 12.39 30.43 -30.14
C GLU A 56 12.78 29.69 -28.85
N LEU A 57 11.80 29.06 -28.22
CA LEU A 57 12.12 28.02 -27.23
C LEU A 57 13.15 27.14 -27.93
N ALA A 58 14.37 27.06 -27.37
CA ALA A 58 15.37 26.11 -27.82
C ALA A 58 14.74 24.72 -27.69
N TYR A 59 14.04 24.33 -28.72
CA TYR A 59 13.37 23.03 -28.79
C TYR A 59 14.48 21.99 -28.62
N VAL A 60 14.44 21.33 -27.51
CA VAL A 60 15.03 20.00 -27.39
C VAL A 60 14.55 19.26 -28.64
N LYS A 61 15.48 19.08 -29.59
CA LYS A 61 15.23 18.27 -30.79
C LYS A 61 14.49 17.03 -30.33
N THR A 62 13.34 16.77 -30.92
CA THR A 62 12.50 15.59 -30.64
C THR A 62 13.43 14.43 -30.34
N SER A 63 13.38 13.97 -29.08
CA SER A 63 14.15 12.81 -28.64
C SER A 63 13.90 11.69 -29.66
N PRO A 64 14.92 10.96 -30.08
CA PRO A 64 14.72 9.86 -30.99
C PRO A 64 13.62 8.97 -30.42
N VAL A 65 12.71 8.52 -31.26
CA VAL A 65 11.69 7.53 -30.94
C VAL A 65 12.40 6.44 -30.16
N ILE A 66 12.06 6.31 -28.87
CA ILE A 66 12.61 5.24 -28.03
C ILE A 66 12.12 3.95 -28.70
N GLU A 67 13.00 3.28 -29.42
CA GLU A 67 12.69 1.94 -29.92
C GLU A 67 12.25 1.11 -28.73
N PRO A 68 11.14 0.39 -28.84
CA PRO A 68 10.68 -0.46 -27.75
C PRO A 68 11.82 -1.43 -27.44
N ARG A 69 12.41 -1.31 -26.24
CA ARG A 69 13.39 -2.29 -25.77
C ARG A 69 12.73 -3.66 -25.91
N VAL A 70 13.34 -4.51 -26.72
CA VAL A 70 12.96 -5.93 -26.81
C VAL A 70 13.05 -6.48 -25.38
N THR A 71 11.92 -6.56 -24.73
CA THR A 71 11.81 -7.20 -23.43
C THR A 71 12.04 -8.67 -23.64
N LYS A 72 13.10 -9.22 -23.05
CA LYS A 72 13.26 -10.69 -22.96
C LYS A 72 11.93 -11.26 -22.47
N GLU A 73 11.38 -12.22 -23.19
CA GLU A 73 10.14 -12.89 -22.81
C GLU A 73 10.29 -13.37 -21.36
N LYS A 74 9.47 -12.79 -20.48
CA LYS A 74 9.42 -13.25 -19.09
C LYS A 74 8.79 -14.64 -19.09
N PRO A 75 9.30 -15.59 -18.29
CA PRO A 75 8.70 -16.91 -18.18
C PRO A 75 7.21 -16.76 -17.83
N VAL A 76 6.37 -17.56 -18.48
CA VAL A 76 4.93 -17.58 -18.19
C VAL A 76 4.74 -18.19 -16.81
N ILE A 77 4.26 -17.38 -15.86
CA ILE A 77 3.95 -17.82 -14.49
C ILE A 77 2.47 -18.23 -14.43
N THR A 78 2.24 -19.49 -14.15
CA THR A 78 0.90 -20.06 -13.98
C THR A 78 0.43 -19.95 -12.54
N TYR A 79 1.30 -20.27 -11.58
CA TYR A 79 0.98 -20.27 -10.14
C TYR A 79 1.89 -19.28 -9.41
N ASP A 80 1.28 -18.21 -8.86
CA ASP A 80 2.03 -17.19 -8.14
C ASP A 80 1.65 -17.21 -6.65
N PHE A 81 2.57 -17.71 -5.83
CA PHE A 81 2.45 -17.78 -4.38
C PHE A 81 2.83 -16.46 -3.69
N HIS A 82 2.38 -15.34 -4.23
CA HIS A 82 2.72 -14.01 -3.71
C HIS A 82 2.06 -13.73 -2.36
N PRO A 83 2.82 -13.38 -1.29
CA PRO A 83 2.28 -13.21 0.07
C PRO A 83 1.33 -12.01 0.22
N SER A 84 1.37 -11.08 -0.74
CA SER A 84 0.51 -9.89 -0.70
C SER A 84 -0.76 -10.00 -1.55
N LYS A 85 -0.90 -11.00 -2.41
CA LYS A 85 -2.12 -11.21 -3.21
C LYS A 85 -3.23 -11.84 -2.37
N ILE A 86 -4.48 -11.46 -2.67
CA ILE A 86 -5.67 -12.00 -2.01
C ILE A 86 -6.65 -12.59 -3.02
N GLU A 87 -7.64 -13.31 -2.53
CA GLU A 87 -8.75 -13.86 -3.30
C GLU A 87 -9.72 -12.74 -3.68
N GLY A 88 -10.03 -12.62 -4.97
CA GLY A 88 -10.90 -11.55 -5.49
C GLY A 88 -12.32 -11.99 -5.84
N ILE A 89 -12.55 -13.30 -6.04
CA ILE A 89 -13.84 -13.83 -6.52
C ILE A 89 -14.93 -13.71 -5.45
N SER A 90 -14.57 -13.86 -4.18
CA SER A 90 -15.52 -13.83 -3.05
C SER A 90 -15.90 -12.44 -2.57
N PHE A 91 -15.40 -11.38 -3.20
CA PHE A 91 -15.78 -10.01 -2.84
C PHE A 91 -17.28 -9.79 -3.12
N PRO A 92 -18.06 -9.18 -2.22
CA PRO A 92 -19.52 -9.05 -2.37
C PRO A 92 -19.92 -7.90 -3.32
N PHE A 93 -19.52 -7.96 -4.59
CA PHE A 93 -19.78 -6.92 -5.60
C PHE A 93 -21.26 -6.53 -5.71
N THR A 94 -22.18 -7.46 -5.50
CA THR A 94 -23.61 -7.16 -5.55
C THR A 94 -24.03 -6.17 -4.45
N ARG A 95 -23.53 -6.32 -3.23
CA ARG A 95 -23.78 -5.40 -2.12
C ARG A 95 -23.10 -4.07 -2.35
N TRP A 96 -21.82 -4.11 -2.73
CA TRP A 96 -21.03 -2.93 -3.04
C TRP A 96 -21.69 -2.07 -4.11
N ARG A 97 -22.11 -2.69 -5.22
CA ARG A 97 -22.84 -2.03 -6.32
C ARG A 97 -24.16 -1.42 -5.87
N LYS A 98 -24.92 -2.12 -4.99
CA LYS A 98 -26.16 -1.59 -4.44
C LYS A 98 -25.88 -0.28 -3.68
N TYR A 99 -24.90 -0.28 -2.74
CA TYR A 99 -24.56 0.92 -1.98
C TYR A 99 -24.04 2.05 -2.88
N ALA A 100 -23.21 1.74 -3.86
CA ALA A 100 -22.74 2.74 -4.84
C ALA A 100 -23.91 3.39 -5.59
N LYS A 101 -24.88 2.60 -6.04
CA LYS A 101 -26.08 3.11 -6.72
C LYS A 101 -26.92 3.97 -5.79
N ASP A 102 -27.24 3.48 -4.59
CA ASP A 102 -28.06 4.19 -3.63
C ASP A 102 -27.45 5.57 -3.27
N ILE A 103 -26.12 5.64 -3.12
CA ILE A 103 -25.39 6.87 -2.80
C ILE A 103 -25.51 7.87 -3.96
N ILE A 104 -25.36 7.40 -5.20
CA ILE A 104 -25.49 8.26 -6.40
C ILE A 104 -26.93 8.75 -6.55
N ASP A 105 -27.91 7.90 -6.29
CA ASP A 105 -29.33 8.24 -6.51
C ASP A 105 -29.89 9.20 -5.42
N THR A 106 -29.34 9.16 -4.19
CA THR A 106 -29.98 9.84 -3.04
C THR A 106 -29.17 11.00 -2.46
N ASP A 107 -27.85 11.03 -2.60
CA ASP A 107 -27.00 11.93 -1.81
C ASP A 107 -25.85 12.56 -2.59
N HIS A 108 -26.15 13.27 -3.68
CA HIS A 108 -25.14 13.85 -4.57
C HIS A 108 -24.34 15.00 -3.93
N HIS A 109 -24.98 15.80 -3.06
CA HIS A 109 -24.42 17.07 -2.59
C HIS A 109 -23.11 16.92 -1.77
N PRO A 110 -22.98 15.96 -0.83
CA PRO A 110 -21.74 15.77 -0.08
C PRO A 110 -20.58 15.28 -0.94
N LEU A 111 -20.87 14.53 -2.03
CA LEU A 111 -19.84 13.90 -2.86
C LEU A 111 -19.04 14.88 -3.73
N VAL A 112 -19.60 16.06 -4.03
CA VAL A 112 -18.95 17.08 -4.88
C VAL A 112 -18.09 18.06 -4.10
N SER A 113 -18.06 17.97 -2.78
CA SER A 113 -17.24 18.82 -1.92
C SER A 113 -16.00 18.07 -1.40
N LEU A 114 -14.94 18.82 -1.11
CA LEU A 114 -13.78 18.31 -0.36
C LEU A 114 -14.25 17.89 1.04
N GLY A 115 -13.91 16.66 1.46
CA GLY A 115 -14.25 16.17 2.78
C GLY A 115 -13.37 16.73 3.89
N HIS A 116 -13.49 16.15 5.08
CA HIS A 116 -12.62 16.47 6.21
C HIS A 116 -11.19 15.99 5.93
N PRO A 117 -10.13 16.72 6.31
CA PRO A 117 -8.72 16.33 6.10
C PRO A 117 -8.37 14.92 6.61
N GLN A 118 -8.91 14.52 7.73
CA GLN A 118 -8.72 13.19 8.32
C GLN A 118 -9.61 12.09 7.69
N GLY A 119 -10.43 12.41 6.69
CA GLY A 119 -11.49 11.52 6.18
C GLY A 119 -12.84 11.80 6.81
N ASP A 120 -13.91 11.32 6.19
CA ASP A 120 -15.28 11.59 6.60
C ASP A 120 -15.55 11.09 8.03
N GLN A 121 -16.23 11.92 8.82
CA GLN A 121 -16.51 11.66 10.24
C GLN A 121 -17.21 10.30 10.43
N THR A 122 -18.23 10.02 9.61
CA THR A 122 -19.00 8.77 9.70
C THR A 122 -18.13 7.53 9.45
N LEU A 123 -17.16 7.59 8.53
CA LEU A 123 -16.22 6.48 8.32
C LEU A 123 -15.32 6.28 9.54
N ARG A 124 -14.81 7.37 10.12
CA ARG A 124 -13.95 7.30 11.31
C ARG A 124 -14.69 6.74 12.52
N GLU A 125 -15.98 7.05 12.68
CA GLU A 125 -16.86 6.49 13.70
C GLU A 125 -17.05 4.97 13.53
N GLU A 126 -17.28 4.50 12.29
CA GLU A 126 -17.40 3.07 11.99
C GLU A 126 -16.06 2.34 12.21
N ILE A 127 -14.93 2.97 11.84
CA ILE A 127 -13.59 2.41 12.09
C ILE A 127 -13.33 2.29 13.60
N ALA A 128 -13.64 3.33 14.40
CA ALA A 128 -13.47 3.29 15.85
C ALA A 128 -14.30 2.17 16.48
N THR A 129 -15.56 2.03 16.06
CA THR A 129 -16.46 0.95 16.51
C THR A 129 -15.92 -0.43 16.15
N TYR A 130 -15.47 -0.61 14.91
CA TYR A 130 -14.85 -1.85 14.45
C TYR A 130 -13.59 -2.21 15.24
N LEU A 131 -12.71 -1.25 15.47
CA LEU A 131 -11.46 -1.44 16.23
C LEU A 131 -11.73 -1.85 17.68
N TYR A 132 -12.71 -1.24 18.30
CA TYR A 132 -13.11 -1.61 19.65
C TYR A 132 -13.56 -3.08 19.72
N HIS A 133 -14.42 -3.51 18.81
CA HIS A 133 -14.97 -4.88 18.81
C HIS A 133 -13.97 -5.94 18.33
N SER A 134 -13.13 -5.62 17.36
CA SER A 134 -12.23 -6.60 16.73
C SER A 134 -10.87 -6.71 17.40
N ARG A 135 -10.33 -5.59 17.92
CA ARG A 135 -8.94 -5.48 18.41
C ARG A 135 -8.84 -4.97 19.85
N GLY A 136 -9.95 -4.56 20.44
CA GLY A 136 -9.98 -3.93 21.77
C GLY A 136 -9.35 -2.53 21.77
N VAL A 137 -9.07 -1.93 20.62
CA VAL A 137 -8.51 -0.58 20.52
C VAL A 137 -9.56 0.44 20.89
N VAL A 138 -9.28 1.21 21.94
CA VAL A 138 -10.13 2.31 22.40
C VAL A 138 -9.55 3.61 21.84
N CYS A 139 -10.27 4.24 20.91
CA CYS A 139 -9.89 5.52 20.33
C CYS A 139 -11.11 6.36 20.00
N SER A 140 -10.94 7.68 19.94
CA SER A 140 -11.96 8.58 19.41
C SER A 140 -11.85 8.72 17.90
N PRO A 141 -12.92 9.04 17.17
CA PRO A 141 -12.88 9.32 15.74
C PRO A 141 -11.92 10.45 15.39
N GLU A 142 -11.64 11.39 16.29
CA GLU A 142 -10.70 12.49 16.10
C GLU A 142 -9.23 12.05 16.07
N GLN A 143 -8.92 10.89 16.64
CA GLN A 143 -7.58 10.30 16.59
C GLN A 143 -7.34 9.55 15.28
N ILE A 144 -8.39 9.27 14.50
CA ILE A 144 -8.30 8.48 13.26
C ILE A 144 -8.01 9.39 12.07
N VAL A 145 -7.02 8.99 11.27
CA VAL A 145 -6.71 9.59 9.96
C VAL A 145 -6.85 8.51 8.89
N VAL A 146 -7.72 8.76 7.93
CA VAL A 146 -7.94 7.91 6.76
C VAL A 146 -7.01 8.34 5.62
N GLY A 147 -6.41 7.38 4.93
CA GLY A 147 -5.51 7.63 3.81
C GLY A 147 -5.49 6.51 2.78
N SER A 148 -4.81 6.72 1.66
CA SER A 148 -4.78 5.81 0.52
C SER A 148 -3.79 4.63 0.67
N GLY A 149 -3.58 4.16 1.88
CA GLY A 149 -2.68 3.07 2.23
C GLY A 149 -1.43 3.55 2.95
N ILE A 150 -0.55 2.60 3.29
CA ILE A 150 0.65 2.89 4.07
C ILE A 150 1.59 3.88 3.36
N GLU A 151 1.63 3.84 2.03
CA GLU A 151 2.50 4.69 1.23
C GLU A 151 2.16 6.19 1.38
N GLN A 152 0.94 6.50 1.83
CA GLN A 152 0.51 7.87 2.11
C GLN A 152 0.46 8.17 3.61
N LEU A 153 0.09 7.19 4.44
CA LEU A 153 -0.04 7.38 5.89
C LEU A 153 1.33 7.44 6.59
N LEU A 154 2.29 6.59 6.20
CA LEU A 154 3.62 6.60 6.82
C LEU A 154 4.35 7.92 6.64
N PRO A 155 4.41 8.57 5.45
CA PRO A 155 4.95 9.92 5.29
C PRO A 155 4.35 10.97 6.22
N ILE A 156 3.07 10.88 6.55
CA ILE A 156 2.44 11.76 7.54
C ILE A 156 3.05 11.54 8.92
N VAL A 157 3.22 10.29 9.32
CA VAL A 157 3.87 9.94 10.60
C VAL A 157 5.33 10.44 10.62
N LEU A 158 6.08 10.26 9.51
CA LEU A 158 7.45 10.75 9.38
C LEU A 158 7.54 12.27 9.52
N PHE A 159 6.54 13.00 9.03
CA PHE A 159 6.45 14.45 9.18
C PHE A 159 6.20 14.83 10.64
N LEU A 160 5.23 14.20 11.31
CA LEU A 160 4.87 14.49 12.70
C LEU A 160 6.01 14.17 13.68
N LEU A 161 6.77 13.10 13.45
CA LEU A 161 7.88 12.71 14.32
C LEU A 161 9.18 13.51 14.06
N GLY A 162 9.24 14.28 12.97
CA GLY A 162 10.39 15.12 12.63
C GLY A 162 11.47 14.40 11.79
N ARG A 163 12.57 15.12 11.53
CA ARG A 163 13.63 14.66 10.61
C ARG A 163 14.74 13.86 11.28
N ASN A 164 15.10 14.21 12.49
CA ASN A 164 16.26 13.65 13.21
C ASN A 164 15.84 12.47 14.08
N VAL A 165 15.21 11.46 13.44
CA VAL A 165 14.65 10.28 14.10
C VAL A 165 15.20 9.04 13.43
N THR A 166 15.73 8.10 14.20
CA THR A 166 16.18 6.80 13.73
C THR A 166 15.04 5.77 13.86
N TYR A 167 14.72 5.15 12.74
CA TYR A 167 13.66 4.15 12.66
C TYR A 167 14.22 2.74 12.76
N GLY A 168 13.76 1.99 13.75
CA GLY A 168 13.97 0.54 13.80
C GLY A 168 12.93 -0.16 12.91
N ILE A 169 13.38 -1.14 12.14
CA ILE A 169 12.50 -2.03 11.37
C ILE A 169 12.85 -3.48 11.65
N GLU A 170 11.84 -4.35 11.62
CA GLU A 170 12.02 -5.79 11.75
C GLU A 170 12.89 -6.35 10.62
N ASP A 171 13.81 -7.28 10.91
CA ASP A 171 14.65 -7.95 9.92
C ASP A 171 14.68 -9.48 10.15
N PRO A 172 14.16 -10.28 9.18
CA PRO A 172 13.51 -9.87 7.94
C PRO A 172 12.21 -9.12 8.17
N GLY A 173 11.86 -8.20 7.25
CA GLY A 173 10.73 -7.29 7.42
C GLY A 173 10.07 -6.85 6.12
N TYR A 174 9.05 -6.01 6.23
CA TYR A 174 8.28 -5.56 5.07
C TYR A 174 9.09 -4.58 4.21
N HIS A 175 9.44 -5.02 3.02
CA HIS A 175 10.32 -4.30 2.09
C HIS A 175 9.82 -2.89 1.72
N THR A 176 8.49 -2.73 1.54
CA THR A 176 7.91 -1.43 1.18
C THR A 176 8.13 -0.37 2.27
N THR A 177 8.00 -0.74 3.54
CA THR A 177 8.27 0.17 4.67
C THR A 177 9.72 0.67 4.62
N ARG A 178 10.68 -0.24 4.40
CA ARG A 178 12.09 0.13 4.26
C ARG A 178 12.29 1.13 3.13
N LEU A 179 11.80 0.83 1.93
CA LEU A 179 11.91 1.73 0.78
C LEU A 179 11.27 3.10 1.02
N LEU A 180 10.13 3.15 1.71
CA LEU A 180 9.49 4.41 2.06
C LEU A 180 10.37 5.25 2.99
N LEU A 181 10.97 4.63 4.01
CA LEU A 181 11.90 5.31 4.91
C LEU A 181 13.15 5.81 4.17
N GLU A 182 13.75 4.96 3.32
CA GLU A 182 14.90 5.32 2.47
C GLU A 182 14.57 6.50 1.53
N ASN A 183 13.42 6.46 0.84
CA ASN A 183 12.96 7.52 -0.06
C ASN A 183 12.70 8.86 0.65
N HIS A 184 12.40 8.80 1.95
CA HIS A 184 12.26 9.98 2.81
C HIS A 184 13.55 10.32 3.56
N GLU A 185 14.69 9.76 3.18
CA GLU A 185 16.02 10.04 3.74
C GLU A 185 16.07 9.84 5.27
N ARG A 186 15.38 8.79 5.78
CA ARG A 186 15.37 8.47 7.21
C ARG A 186 16.49 7.52 7.57
N MET A 187 17.05 7.71 8.75
CA MET A 187 17.98 6.74 9.34
C MET A 187 17.24 5.48 9.71
N ILE A 188 17.77 4.32 9.32
CA ILE A 188 17.13 3.02 9.51
C ILE A 188 18.12 2.08 10.20
N GLU A 189 17.64 1.38 11.21
CA GLU A 189 18.40 0.33 11.90
C GLU A 189 17.59 -0.98 11.88
N PRO A 190 18.09 -2.06 11.24
CA PRO A 190 17.42 -3.35 11.21
C PRO A 190 17.57 -4.07 12.54
N ILE A 191 16.44 -4.46 13.14
CA ILE A 191 16.38 -5.21 14.40
C ILE A 191 15.89 -6.63 14.10
N ARG A 192 16.69 -7.63 14.49
CA ARG A 192 16.41 -9.04 14.17
C ARG A 192 15.10 -9.53 14.78
N VAL A 193 14.51 -10.48 14.07
CA VAL A 193 13.33 -11.22 14.48
C VAL A 193 13.71 -12.69 14.69
N ASP A 194 13.16 -13.32 15.73
CA ASP A 194 13.24 -14.77 15.96
C ASP A 194 11.84 -15.40 16.11
N ALA A 195 11.77 -16.64 16.56
CA ALA A 195 10.51 -17.36 16.74
C ALA A 195 9.53 -16.69 17.72
N ASN A 196 9.98 -15.79 18.58
CA ASN A 196 9.17 -15.01 19.52
C ASN A 196 8.90 -13.57 19.07
N GLY A 197 9.23 -13.23 17.82
CA GLY A 197 9.10 -11.90 17.23
C GLY A 197 10.36 -11.04 17.40
N LEU A 198 10.22 -9.73 17.48
CA LEU A 198 11.30 -8.76 17.58
C LEU A 198 12.26 -9.04 18.75
N ARG A 199 13.57 -8.94 18.51
CA ARG A 199 14.65 -9.03 19.53
C ARG A 199 14.75 -7.71 20.30
N ILE A 200 14.14 -7.66 21.49
CA ILE A 200 14.11 -6.44 22.32
C ILE A 200 15.48 -6.11 22.93
N ASP A 201 16.30 -7.11 23.20
CA ASP A 201 17.68 -6.92 23.64
C ASP A 201 18.50 -6.10 22.63
N GLN A 202 18.39 -6.40 21.33
CA GLN A 202 19.05 -5.63 20.29
C GLN A 202 18.48 -4.22 20.17
N LEU A 203 17.15 -4.06 20.29
CA LEU A 203 16.51 -2.75 20.27
C LEU A 203 17.01 -1.86 21.43
N GLN A 204 17.21 -2.43 22.61
CA GLN A 204 17.71 -1.69 23.78
C GLN A 204 19.17 -1.20 23.63
N GLU A 205 19.97 -1.90 22.83
CA GLU A 205 21.37 -1.55 22.53
C GLU A 205 21.51 -0.64 21.31
N SER A 206 20.41 -0.37 20.60
CA SER A 206 20.35 0.42 19.36
C SER A 206 20.15 1.92 19.62
N ASN A 207 20.33 2.74 18.57
CA ASN A 207 20.01 4.17 18.57
C ASN A 207 18.60 4.47 18.02
N VAL A 208 17.70 3.51 18.09
CA VAL A 208 16.33 3.64 17.54
C VAL A 208 15.47 4.54 18.43
N ASP A 209 14.78 5.47 17.81
CA ASP A 209 13.79 6.35 18.45
C ASP A 209 12.35 5.85 18.16
N VAL A 210 12.11 5.32 16.98
CA VAL A 210 10.78 4.84 16.57
C VAL A 210 10.89 3.42 16.02
N MET A 211 10.17 2.48 16.64
CA MET A 211 10.18 1.08 16.20
C MET A 211 8.94 0.73 15.39
N TYR A 212 9.12 0.29 14.14
CA TYR A 212 8.06 -0.22 13.29
C TYR A 212 7.95 -1.74 13.45
N VAL A 213 6.77 -2.23 13.83
CA VAL A 213 6.52 -3.65 14.13
C VAL A 213 5.21 -4.17 13.57
N THR A 214 5.18 -5.48 13.27
CA THR A 214 3.99 -6.24 12.87
C THR A 214 3.67 -7.32 13.92
N PRO A 215 3.21 -6.95 15.12
CA PRO A 215 3.27 -7.80 16.32
C PRO A 215 2.25 -8.94 16.35
N ALA A 216 1.15 -8.81 15.61
CA ALA A 216 0.09 -9.82 15.55
C ALA A 216 0.45 -11.00 14.63
N HIS A 217 1.19 -10.70 13.56
CA HIS A 217 1.67 -11.64 12.56
C HIS A 217 2.87 -11.02 11.83
N GLN A 218 4.07 -11.28 12.31
CA GLN A 218 5.28 -10.67 11.79
C GLN A 218 5.51 -11.02 10.32
N PHE A 219 5.69 -10.02 9.49
CA PHE A 219 6.00 -10.23 8.09
C PHE A 219 7.53 -10.28 7.85
N PRO A 220 8.05 -11.31 7.17
CA PRO A 220 7.34 -12.45 6.59
C PRO A 220 7.39 -13.73 7.43
N SER A 221 8.02 -13.73 8.61
CA SER A 221 8.30 -14.96 9.39
C SER A 221 7.03 -15.65 9.92
N GLY A 222 5.92 -14.92 10.04
CA GLY A 222 4.70 -15.40 10.66
C GLY A 222 4.78 -15.54 12.18
N SER A 223 5.85 -15.08 12.81
CA SER A 223 5.99 -15.12 14.26
C SER A 223 5.05 -14.12 14.94
N ILE A 224 4.70 -14.41 16.18
CA ILE A 224 3.87 -13.53 17.00
C ILE A 224 4.75 -12.93 18.09
N LEU A 225 4.67 -11.61 18.25
CA LEU A 225 5.38 -10.95 19.34
C LEU A 225 4.82 -11.43 20.69
N SER A 226 5.65 -12.14 21.47
CA SER A 226 5.24 -12.74 22.74
C SER A 226 4.83 -11.68 23.76
N VAL A 227 4.00 -12.03 24.74
CA VAL A 227 3.51 -11.10 25.76
C VAL A 227 4.66 -10.43 26.51
N ASN A 228 5.69 -11.16 26.89
CA ASN A 228 6.85 -10.60 27.57
C ASN A 228 7.55 -9.54 26.70
N ARG A 229 7.76 -9.83 25.41
CA ARG A 229 8.39 -8.87 24.49
C ARG A 229 7.50 -7.66 24.20
N ARG A 230 6.18 -7.81 24.24
CA ARG A 230 5.25 -6.67 24.16
C ARG A 230 5.45 -5.71 25.33
N HIS A 231 5.50 -6.24 26.55
CA HIS A 231 5.77 -5.43 27.73
C HIS A 231 7.17 -4.79 27.68
N GLN A 232 8.19 -5.54 27.26
CA GLN A 232 9.54 -5.01 27.11
C GLN A 232 9.60 -3.87 26.08
N LEU A 233 8.90 -4.02 24.93
CA LEU A 233 8.83 -3.01 23.88
C LEU A 233 8.11 -1.73 24.36
N LEU A 234 6.99 -1.87 25.07
CA LEU A 234 6.28 -0.74 25.66
C LEU A 234 7.12 -0.05 26.75
N ASN A 235 7.80 -0.82 27.61
CA ASN A 235 8.72 -0.26 28.58
C ASN A 235 9.87 0.50 27.91
N TRP A 236 10.44 -0.03 26.82
CA TRP A 236 11.47 0.67 26.05
C TRP A 236 10.97 2.01 25.51
N ALA A 237 9.74 2.07 25.01
CA ALA A 237 9.13 3.33 24.54
C ALA A 237 8.83 4.30 25.70
N ALA A 238 8.43 3.78 26.87
CA ALA A 238 8.12 4.59 28.04
C ALA A 238 9.34 5.24 28.71
N MET A 239 10.56 4.72 28.47
CA MET A 239 11.80 5.24 29.05
C MET A 239 12.19 6.62 28.48
N ASP A 240 11.72 6.97 27.29
CA ASP A 240 12.04 8.23 26.63
C ASP A 240 10.78 8.84 25.98
N PRO A 241 10.44 10.11 26.27
CA PRO A 241 9.26 10.77 25.72
C PRO A 241 9.29 10.95 24.20
N THR A 242 10.44 10.84 23.57
CA THR A 242 10.61 10.96 22.11
C THR A 242 10.38 9.64 21.38
N ARG A 243 10.36 8.50 22.11
CA ARG A 243 10.18 7.19 21.51
C ARG A 243 8.73 6.86 21.23
N PHE A 244 8.51 6.28 20.05
CA PHE A 244 7.20 5.79 19.60
C PHE A 244 7.32 4.38 19.00
N ILE A 245 6.18 3.69 18.94
CA ILE A 245 6.00 2.42 18.26
C ILE A 245 4.99 2.63 17.14
N ILE A 246 5.30 2.19 15.93
CA ILE A 246 4.34 2.07 14.84
C ILE A 246 3.93 0.61 14.77
N GLU A 247 2.69 0.32 15.15
CA GLU A 247 2.08 -1.00 15.04
C GLU A 247 1.34 -1.11 13.71
N ASP A 248 1.88 -1.89 12.77
CA ASP A 248 1.22 -2.20 11.51
C ASP A 248 0.44 -3.51 11.65
N ASP A 249 -0.87 -3.40 11.59
CA ASP A 249 -1.82 -4.48 11.75
C ASP A 249 -2.50 -4.79 10.40
N TYR A 250 -1.77 -5.47 9.51
CA TYR A 250 -2.15 -5.64 8.11
C TYR A 250 -3.05 -6.85 7.81
N ASP A 251 -3.10 -7.89 8.66
CA ASP A 251 -3.84 -9.14 8.39
C ASP A 251 -4.36 -9.88 9.64
N SER A 252 -4.43 -9.22 10.78
CA SER A 252 -4.86 -9.82 12.06
C SER A 252 -6.30 -10.35 12.07
N GLU A 253 -7.11 -9.93 11.11
CA GLU A 253 -8.45 -10.47 10.89
C GLU A 253 -8.44 -11.97 10.55
N PHE A 254 -7.34 -12.46 9.97
CA PHE A 254 -7.20 -13.85 9.49
C PHE A 254 -6.40 -14.70 10.47
N ARG A 255 -6.98 -14.92 11.65
CA ARG A 255 -6.42 -15.82 12.65
C ARG A 255 -7.17 -17.16 12.65
N TYR A 256 -6.41 -18.25 12.61
CA TYR A 256 -6.94 -19.62 12.46
C TYR A 256 -6.86 -20.45 13.74
N SER A 257 -5.99 -20.07 14.67
CA SER A 257 -5.82 -20.77 15.96
C SER A 257 -5.70 -19.75 17.11
N GLY A 258 -6.32 -20.08 18.25
CA GLY A 258 -6.30 -19.25 19.45
C GLY A 258 -7.25 -18.03 19.38
N LYS A 259 -7.23 -17.22 20.44
CA LYS A 259 -8.00 -15.98 20.52
C LYS A 259 -7.29 -14.84 19.78
N SER A 260 -8.04 -13.78 19.45
CA SER A 260 -7.48 -12.52 18.95
C SER A 260 -6.38 -12.00 19.89
N ILE A 261 -5.28 -11.52 19.32
CA ILE A 261 -4.17 -10.97 20.08
C ILE A 261 -4.46 -9.48 20.29
N PRO A 262 -4.45 -8.95 21.51
CA PRO A 262 -4.64 -7.52 21.74
C PRO A 262 -3.59 -6.69 21.01
N SER A 263 -3.98 -5.52 20.53
CA SER A 263 -3.06 -4.54 19.95
C SER A 263 -2.12 -3.98 21.02
N LEU A 264 -0.92 -3.57 20.63
CA LEU A 264 -0.02 -2.80 21.49
C LEU A 264 -0.64 -1.44 21.84
N HIS A 265 -1.34 -0.82 20.91
CA HIS A 265 -2.04 0.44 21.13
C HIS A 265 -3.07 0.34 22.28
N ASN A 266 -3.75 -0.81 22.44
CA ASN A 266 -4.65 -1.03 23.57
C ASN A 266 -3.92 -1.09 24.92
N MET A 267 -2.63 -1.44 24.91
CA MET A 267 -1.81 -1.49 26.13
C MET A 267 -1.20 -0.13 26.48
N ASP A 268 -0.83 0.68 25.48
CA ASP A 268 -0.35 2.06 25.63
C ASP A 268 -0.71 2.92 24.42
N SER A 269 -1.82 3.63 24.52
CA SER A 269 -2.31 4.53 23.46
C SER A 269 -1.51 5.83 23.33
N ASN A 270 -0.62 6.16 24.28
CA ASN A 270 0.16 7.38 24.23
C ASN A 270 1.46 7.22 23.43
N ARG A 271 1.95 5.98 23.27
CA ARG A 271 3.23 5.68 22.63
C ARG A 271 3.09 4.87 21.35
N VAL A 272 1.93 4.31 21.07
CA VAL A 272 1.70 3.44 19.93
C VAL A 272 0.84 4.12 18.88
N ILE A 273 1.40 4.34 17.70
CA ILE A 273 0.68 4.73 16.49
C ILE A 273 0.17 3.42 15.87
N TYR A 274 -1.14 3.23 15.84
CA TYR A 274 -1.73 2.05 15.20
C TYR A 274 -2.00 2.33 13.73
N MET A 275 -1.61 1.43 12.85
CA MET A 275 -1.87 1.54 11.40
C MET A 275 -2.51 0.26 10.89
N SER A 276 -3.47 0.39 9.97
CA SER A 276 -4.08 -0.75 9.29
C SER A 276 -4.65 -0.37 7.94
N THR A 277 -5.09 -1.38 7.17
CA THR A 277 -5.58 -1.19 5.81
C THR A 277 -6.70 -2.18 5.48
N PHE A 278 -7.66 -1.75 4.66
CA PHE A 278 -8.69 -2.63 4.10
C PHE A 278 -8.19 -3.46 2.89
N SER A 279 -6.93 -3.32 2.51
CA SER A 279 -6.37 -4.00 1.33
C SER A 279 -6.39 -5.52 1.43
N LYS A 280 -6.17 -6.09 2.62
CA LYS A 280 -6.22 -7.53 2.86
C LYS A 280 -7.61 -8.03 3.23
N SER A 281 -8.34 -7.21 3.96
CA SER A 281 -9.67 -7.55 4.46
C SER A 281 -10.79 -7.38 3.42
N LEU A 282 -10.60 -6.49 2.42
CA LEU A 282 -11.55 -6.27 1.32
C LEU A 282 -10.90 -6.49 -0.05
N MET A 283 -10.22 -5.48 -0.58
CA MET A 283 -9.49 -5.56 -1.85
C MET A 283 -8.36 -4.53 -1.92
N PRO A 284 -7.19 -4.90 -2.48
CA PRO A 284 -6.03 -4.02 -2.57
C PRO A 284 -6.28 -2.74 -3.39
N SER A 285 -7.12 -2.83 -4.41
CA SER A 285 -7.46 -1.71 -5.31
C SER A 285 -8.32 -0.63 -4.66
N LEU A 286 -8.97 -0.89 -3.53
CA LEU A 286 -9.76 0.08 -2.79
C LEU A 286 -8.91 1.22 -2.24
N ARG A 287 -7.64 0.94 -1.95
CA ARG A 287 -6.68 1.92 -1.46
C ARG A 287 -7.19 2.74 -0.28
N ILE A 288 -7.78 2.09 0.71
CA ILE A 288 -8.17 2.69 1.98
C ILE A 288 -7.38 2.04 3.11
N GLY A 289 -6.67 2.87 3.84
CA GLY A 289 -6.03 2.56 5.10
C GLY A 289 -6.38 3.61 6.14
N TYR A 290 -5.98 3.39 7.36
CA TYR A 290 -6.18 4.34 8.44
C TYR A 290 -5.09 4.19 9.50
N MET A 291 -4.90 5.25 10.27
CA MET A 291 -4.05 5.23 11.47
C MET A 291 -4.80 5.83 12.65
N VAL A 292 -4.45 5.39 13.84
CA VAL A 292 -4.90 5.97 15.12
C VAL A 292 -3.69 6.64 15.75
N LEU A 293 -3.77 7.94 15.92
CA LEU A 293 -2.69 8.76 16.48
C LEU A 293 -2.82 8.87 18.01
N PRO A 294 -1.71 8.74 18.75
CA PRO A 294 -1.63 9.24 20.12
C PRO A 294 -2.10 10.70 20.22
N GLU A 295 -2.66 11.08 21.36
CA GLU A 295 -3.27 12.40 21.53
C GLU A 295 -2.30 13.57 21.23
N VAL A 296 -1.02 13.43 21.61
CA VAL A 296 0.01 14.42 21.33
C VAL A 296 0.23 14.60 19.82
N LEU A 297 0.27 13.52 19.07
CA LEU A 297 0.44 13.57 17.61
C LEU A 297 -0.84 14.00 16.90
N ARG A 298 -2.03 13.68 17.45
CA ARG A 298 -3.32 14.19 16.96
C ARG A 298 -3.36 15.72 17.03
N ALA A 299 -2.96 16.28 18.17
CA ALA A 299 -2.93 17.74 18.34
C ALA A 299 -1.97 18.41 17.35
N GLN A 300 -0.78 17.82 17.15
CA GLN A 300 0.19 18.28 16.16
C GLN A 300 -0.34 18.15 14.73
N TYR A 301 -0.98 17.02 14.37
CA TYR A 301 -1.63 16.84 13.07
C TYR A 301 -2.65 17.95 12.79
N GLN A 302 -3.49 18.28 13.75
CA GLN A 302 -4.49 19.34 13.61
C GLN A 302 -3.85 20.73 13.40
N ALA A 303 -2.76 21.00 14.10
CA ALA A 303 -2.07 22.29 13.99
C ALA A 303 -1.34 22.44 12.64
N GLU A 304 -0.70 21.37 12.17
CA GLU A 304 0.25 21.46 11.05
C GLU A 304 -0.29 20.90 9.72
N LEU A 305 -1.25 19.95 9.74
CA LEU A 305 -1.72 19.23 8.56
C LEU A 305 -3.22 19.39 8.28
N SER A 306 -3.94 20.21 9.03
CA SER A 306 -5.38 20.45 8.81
C SER A 306 -5.71 21.11 7.46
N HIS A 307 -4.72 21.68 6.77
CA HIS A 307 -4.86 22.26 5.44
C HIS A 307 -4.72 21.23 4.30
N TYR A 308 -4.34 19.98 4.60
CA TYR A 308 -4.33 18.89 3.61
C TYR A 308 -5.75 18.42 3.34
N THR A 309 -5.93 17.73 2.22
CA THR A 309 -7.18 17.02 1.90
C THR A 309 -6.98 15.52 2.02
N CYS A 310 -8.00 14.81 2.47
CA CYS A 310 -7.96 13.34 2.49
C CYS A 310 -7.75 12.80 1.07
N SER A 311 -6.79 11.88 0.92
CA SER A 311 -6.45 11.29 -0.37
C SER A 311 -7.45 10.23 -0.87
N VAL A 312 -8.35 9.79 -0.01
CA VAL A 312 -9.38 8.79 -0.33
C VAL A 312 -10.63 9.49 -0.85
N SER A 313 -11.14 9.00 -1.98
CA SER A 313 -12.40 9.49 -2.55
C SER A 313 -13.53 9.44 -1.54
N ARG A 314 -14.30 10.52 -1.40
CA ARG A 314 -15.49 10.54 -0.54
C ARG A 314 -16.54 9.52 -0.95
N PHE A 315 -16.62 9.23 -2.25
CA PHE A 315 -17.50 8.19 -2.76
C PHE A 315 -17.16 6.83 -2.16
N ASP A 316 -15.88 6.45 -2.20
CA ASP A 316 -15.42 5.18 -1.63
C ASP A 316 -15.54 5.15 -0.10
N GLN A 317 -15.27 6.28 0.57
CA GLN A 317 -15.47 6.41 2.01
C GLN A 317 -16.94 6.19 2.39
N THR A 318 -17.88 6.78 1.65
CA THR A 318 -19.32 6.67 1.93
C THR A 318 -19.82 5.25 1.68
N ILE A 319 -19.35 4.58 0.60
CA ILE A 319 -19.71 3.17 0.34
C ILE A 319 -19.20 2.28 1.47
N LEU A 320 -17.93 2.46 1.86
CA LEU A 320 -17.32 1.66 2.93
C LEU A 320 -18.03 1.87 4.26
N THR A 321 -18.34 3.12 4.61
CA THR A 321 -19.12 3.45 5.80
C THR A 321 -20.42 2.66 5.84
N ARG A 322 -21.17 2.67 4.73
CA ARG A 322 -22.45 1.95 4.65
C ARG A 322 -22.27 0.44 4.72
N PHE A 323 -21.21 -0.07 4.07
CA PHE A 323 -20.84 -1.48 4.09
C PHE A 323 -20.49 -1.98 5.51
N MET A 324 -19.82 -1.15 6.31
CA MET A 324 -19.51 -1.43 7.71
C MET A 324 -20.79 -1.33 8.57
N LYS A 325 -21.52 -0.23 8.49
CA LYS A 325 -22.71 0.06 9.29
C LYS A 325 -23.81 -0.99 9.15
N GLU A 326 -24.01 -1.54 7.93
CA GLU A 326 -24.98 -2.59 7.65
C GLU A 326 -24.47 -4.00 8.04
N GLY A 327 -23.27 -4.12 8.63
CA GLY A 327 -22.64 -5.36 9.06
C GLY A 327 -22.18 -6.27 7.91
N ASP A 328 -22.12 -5.77 6.66
CA ASP A 328 -21.66 -6.56 5.52
C ASP A 328 -20.15 -6.80 5.58
N PHE A 329 -19.40 -5.90 6.22
CA PHE A 329 -17.97 -6.04 6.43
C PHE A 329 -17.64 -7.25 7.31
N GLU A 330 -18.27 -7.38 8.47
CA GLU A 330 -18.06 -8.51 9.39
C GLU A 330 -18.54 -9.82 8.76
N ARG A 331 -19.66 -9.81 8.04
CA ARG A 331 -20.13 -10.99 7.27
C ARG A 331 -19.10 -11.42 6.22
N HIS A 332 -18.50 -10.46 5.54
CA HIS A 332 -17.43 -10.72 4.57
C HIS A 332 -16.19 -11.30 5.24
N LEU A 333 -15.69 -10.69 6.31
CA LEU A 333 -14.54 -11.20 7.08
C LEU A 333 -14.76 -12.64 7.57
N ASN A 334 -15.93 -12.92 8.13
CA ASN A 334 -16.26 -14.27 8.63
C ASN A 334 -16.29 -15.31 7.50
N ARG A 335 -16.75 -14.94 6.31
CA ARG A 335 -16.70 -15.79 5.13
C ARG A 335 -15.26 -15.99 4.67
N MET A 336 -14.45 -14.95 4.57
CA MET A 336 -13.06 -15.02 4.12
C MET A 336 -12.17 -15.83 5.07
N ARG A 337 -12.37 -15.75 6.39
CA ARG A 337 -11.71 -16.63 7.37
C ARG A 337 -11.93 -18.10 7.05
N LYS A 338 -13.16 -18.49 6.68
CA LYS A 338 -13.46 -19.88 6.29
C LYS A 338 -12.81 -20.26 4.97
N VAL A 339 -12.81 -19.37 3.99
CA VAL A 339 -12.15 -19.62 2.68
C VAL A 339 -10.65 -19.79 2.86
N TYR A 340 -9.99 -18.86 3.54
CA TYR A 340 -8.55 -18.93 3.74
C TYR A 340 -8.13 -20.07 4.66
N ARG A 341 -8.94 -20.43 5.65
CA ARG A 341 -8.69 -21.63 6.47
C ARG A 341 -8.63 -22.88 5.62
N ARG A 342 -9.59 -23.10 4.72
CA ARG A 342 -9.59 -24.28 3.81
C ARG A 342 -8.36 -24.29 2.90
N LYS A 343 -7.99 -23.14 2.33
CA LYS A 343 -6.78 -23.00 1.51
C LYS A 343 -5.52 -23.33 2.30
N LEU A 344 -5.41 -22.87 3.53
CA LEU A 344 -4.32 -23.19 4.43
C LEU A 344 -4.28 -24.68 4.76
N ASP A 345 -5.43 -25.29 5.01
CA ASP A 345 -5.52 -26.75 5.30
C ASP A 345 -5.04 -27.58 4.09
N VAL A 346 -5.38 -27.18 2.85
CA VAL A 346 -4.85 -27.81 1.61
C VAL A 346 -3.33 -27.70 1.56
N LEU A 347 -2.78 -26.51 1.81
CA LEU A 347 -1.33 -26.28 1.81
C LEU A 347 -0.63 -27.14 2.87
N ILE A 348 -1.13 -27.13 4.11
CA ILE A 348 -0.56 -27.93 5.21
C ILE A 348 -0.61 -29.42 4.89
N GLN A 349 -1.74 -29.94 4.40
CA GLN A 349 -1.87 -31.36 4.06
C GLN A 349 -0.92 -31.79 2.95
N SER A 350 -0.67 -30.92 1.97
CA SER A 350 0.24 -31.18 0.86
C SER A 350 1.70 -31.24 1.30
N LEU A 351 2.11 -30.39 2.24
CA LEU A 351 3.53 -30.22 2.59
C LEU A 351 3.96 -30.97 3.88
N ARG A 352 3.06 -31.17 4.85
CA ARG A 352 3.42 -31.75 6.17
C ARG A 352 3.96 -33.19 6.12
N ARG A 353 3.63 -33.92 5.06
CA ARG A 353 4.07 -35.32 4.87
C ARG A 353 5.48 -35.43 4.27
N ILE A 354 6.16 -34.33 4.06
CA ILE A 354 7.49 -34.31 3.44
C ILE A 354 8.52 -34.00 4.54
N PRO A 355 9.37 -34.97 4.93
CA PRO A 355 10.29 -34.83 6.06
C PRO A 355 11.31 -33.69 5.89
N ALA A 356 11.65 -33.36 4.64
CA ALA A 356 12.59 -32.29 4.30
C ALA A 356 11.98 -30.89 4.47
N LEU A 357 10.68 -30.77 4.77
CA LEU A 357 10.00 -29.50 4.92
C LEU A 357 9.59 -29.22 6.37
N ARG A 358 9.77 -27.96 6.77
CA ARG A 358 9.25 -27.47 8.04
C ARG A 358 8.47 -26.17 7.77
N LEU A 359 7.21 -26.13 8.22
CA LEU A 359 6.33 -24.98 8.09
C LEU A 359 6.36 -24.13 9.36
N THR A 360 6.27 -22.80 9.17
CA THR A 360 6.06 -21.83 10.24
C THR A 360 5.07 -20.75 9.76
N GLY A 361 4.40 -20.05 10.70
CA GLY A 361 3.44 -18.99 10.39
C GLY A 361 2.01 -19.50 10.10
N GLU A 362 1.70 -20.76 10.33
CA GLU A 362 0.39 -21.37 10.01
C GLU A 362 -0.78 -20.99 10.94
N SER A 363 -0.52 -20.18 11.99
CA SER A 363 -1.55 -19.83 12.97
C SER A 363 -2.41 -18.64 12.57
N ALA A 364 -1.93 -17.79 11.65
CA ALA A 364 -2.58 -16.55 11.23
C ALA A 364 -2.10 -16.14 9.84
N GLY A 365 -2.72 -15.12 9.26
CA GLY A 365 -2.29 -14.45 8.04
C GLY A 365 -2.59 -15.20 6.76
N LEU A 366 -1.97 -14.75 5.67
CA LEU A 366 -2.26 -15.21 4.30
C LEU A 366 -1.05 -15.86 3.62
N HIS A 367 0.00 -16.16 4.37
CA HIS A 367 1.22 -16.83 3.90
C HIS A 367 1.81 -17.72 5.00
N VAL A 368 2.70 -18.59 4.60
CA VAL A 368 3.52 -19.42 5.49
C VAL A 368 4.97 -19.34 5.03
N VAL A 369 5.90 -19.67 5.92
CA VAL A 369 7.31 -19.86 5.58
C VAL A 369 7.63 -21.35 5.60
N VAL A 370 8.28 -21.81 4.54
CA VAL A 370 8.69 -23.22 4.38
C VAL A 370 10.21 -23.28 4.38
N SER A 371 10.79 -23.93 5.38
CA SER A 371 12.22 -24.29 5.40
C SER A 371 12.41 -25.58 4.61
N VAL A 372 13.40 -25.63 3.70
CA VAL A 372 13.63 -26.73 2.77
C VAL A 372 15.00 -27.35 2.99
N ALA A 373 15.07 -28.55 3.58
CA ALA A 373 16.30 -29.25 3.90
C ALA A 373 16.60 -30.36 2.87
N ASN A 374 16.86 -29.97 1.61
CA ASN A 374 17.15 -30.88 0.51
C ASN A 374 18.54 -30.66 -0.15
N GLY A 375 19.38 -29.82 0.45
CA GLY A 375 20.71 -29.50 -0.04
C GLY A 375 20.76 -28.42 -1.14
N MET A 376 19.63 -27.91 -1.61
CA MET A 376 19.56 -26.79 -2.56
C MET A 376 19.70 -25.46 -1.85
N THR A 377 20.24 -24.47 -2.54
CA THR A 377 20.22 -23.06 -2.09
C THR A 377 18.86 -22.42 -2.34
N GLU A 378 18.58 -21.29 -1.69
CA GLU A 378 17.33 -20.53 -1.90
C GLU A 378 17.16 -20.11 -3.37
N GLN A 379 18.26 -19.67 -4.00
CA GLN A 379 18.25 -19.27 -5.41
C GLN A 379 17.92 -20.44 -6.36
N GLU A 380 18.45 -21.63 -6.07
CA GLU A 380 18.13 -22.83 -6.83
C GLU A 380 16.67 -23.25 -6.68
N LEU A 381 16.12 -23.17 -5.47
CA LEU A 381 14.69 -23.44 -5.19
C LEU A 381 13.79 -22.49 -5.99
N VAL A 382 14.06 -21.21 -5.97
CA VAL A 382 13.30 -20.20 -6.71
C VAL A 382 13.42 -20.41 -8.22
N LYS A 383 14.63 -20.65 -8.73
CA LYS A 383 14.88 -20.87 -10.18
C LYS A 383 14.17 -22.12 -10.68
N ARG A 384 14.23 -23.22 -9.95
CA ARG A 384 13.54 -24.48 -10.34
C ARG A 384 12.02 -24.33 -10.34
N ALA A 385 11.45 -23.63 -9.35
CA ALA A 385 10.04 -23.31 -9.35
C ALA A 385 9.64 -22.48 -10.58
N GLN A 386 10.41 -21.45 -10.94
CA GLN A 386 10.15 -20.63 -12.12
C GLN A 386 10.20 -21.41 -13.43
N GLN A 387 11.08 -22.42 -13.55
CA GLN A 387 11.16 -23.31 -14.71
C GLN A 387 9.88 -24.14 -14.90
N GLN A 388 9.13 -24.36 -13.82
CA GLN A 388 7.83 -25.05 -13.84
C GLN A 388 6.63 -24.07 -13.87
N GLY A 389 6.88 -22.80 -14.18
CA GLY A 389 5.83 -21.77 -14.21
C GLY A 389 5.30 -21.38 -12.83
N ILE A 390 6.07 -21.59 -11.76
CA ILE A 390 5.67 -21.29 -10.39
C ILE A 390 6.53 -20.13 -9.86
N GLN A 391 5.89 -19.11 -9.35
CA GLN A 391 6.58 -18.00 -8.66
C GLN A 391 6.51 -18.21 -7.15
N VAL A 392 7.67 -18.27 -6.52
CA VAL A 392 7.86 -18.32 -5.06
C VAL A 392 8.86 -17.27 -4.64
N TYR A 393 8.94 -16.96 -3.34
CA TYR A 393 9.70 -15.83 -2.81
C TYR A 393 10.67 -16.30 -1.72
N GLY A 394 11.96 -16.09 -1.94
CA GLY A 394 12.97 -16.40 -0.93
C GLY A 394 12.88 -15.46 0.27
N LEU A 395 13.09 -15.99 1.48
CA LEU A 395 13.07 -15.18 2.69
C LEU A 395 14.15 -14.09 2.69
N SER A 396 15.31 -14.38 2.05
CA SER A 396 16.42 -13.42 1.95
C SER A 396 16.06 -12.11 1.23
N GLN A 397 15.02 -12.11 0.39
CA GLN A 397 14.54 -10.90 -0.28
C GLN A 397 13.98 -9.85 0.69
N TYR A 398 13.59 -10.27 1.89
CA TYR A 398 13.01 -9.44 2.94
C TYR A 398 14.02 -9.09 4.04
N ALA A 399 15.26 -9.60 3.94
CA ALA A 399 16.29 -9.40 4.93
C ALA A 399 17.34 -8.37 4.48
N GLN A 400 17.83 -7.56 5.41
CA GLN A 400 18.98 -6.68 5.22
C GLN A 400 20.25 -7.30 5.83
N LEU A 401 20.09 -8.00 6.93
CA LEU A 401 21.16 -8.72 7.61
C LEU A 401 21.21 -10.18 7.12
N PRO A 402 22.35 -10.83 7.13
CA PRO A 402 22.44 -12.26 6.83
C PRO A 402 21.45 -13.06 7.69
N LEU A 403 20.69 -13.97 7.08
CA LEU A 403 19.77 -14.83 7.81
C LEU A 403 20.52 -15.72 8.81
N LEU A 404 19.92 -15.95 9.97
CA LEU A 404 20.51 -16.79 11.03
C LEU A 404 20.48 -18.29 10.68
N SER A 405 19.53 -18.70 9.84
CA SER A 405 19.37 -20.10 9.42
C SER A 405 20.17 -20.40 8.16
N ASN A 406 20.94 -21.46 8.17
CA ASN A 406 21.58 -22.00 6.97
C ASN A 406 20.60 -22.80 6.09
N THR A 407 19.43 -23.17 6.61
CA THR A 407 18.40 -23.86 5.83
C THR A 407 17.63 -22.83 5.00
N PRO A 408 17.57 -22.99 3.67
CA PRO A 408 16.79 -22.11 2.78
C PRO A 408 15.33 -22.02 3.20
N GLN A 409 14.78 -20.80 3.12
CA GLN A 409 13.41 -20.53 3.53
C GLN A 409 12.65 -19.81 2.42
N ILE A 410 11.47 -20.32 2.10
CA ILE A 410 10.60 -19.79 1.03
C ILE A 410 9.28 -19.32 1.64
N VAL A 411 8.88 -18.11 1.27
CA VAL A 411 7.58 -17.52 1.64
C VAL A 411 6.55 -17.92 0.59
N LEU A 412 5.46 -18.55 1.03
CA LEU A 412 4.36 -19.00 0.20
C LEU A 412 3.05 -18.32 0.61
N GLY A 413 2.57 -17.38 -0.19
CA GLY A 413 1.22 -16.84 -0.09
C GLY A 413 0.20 -17.80 -0.70
N PHE A 414 -0.89 -18.06 0.00
CA PHE A 414 -1.90 -19.03 -0.46
C PHE A 414 -3.26 -18.38 -0.77
N ALA A 415 -3.43 -17.10 -0.47
CA ALA A 415 -4.75 -16.47 -0.49
C ALA A 415 -5.33 -16.29 -1.90
N SER A 416 -4.51 -15.97 -2.91
CA SER A 416 -4.97 -15.67 -4.27
C SER A 416 -5.34 -16.90 -5.10
N LEU A 417 -4.74 -18.05 -4.82
CA LEU A 417 -4.95 -19.28 -5.56
C LEU A 417 -6.24 -20.00 -5.08
N SER A 418 -6.93 -20.66 -5.98
CA SER A 418 -8.03 -21.58 -5.63
C SER A 418 -7.48 -22.86 -4.96
N GLU A 419 -8.34 -23.65 -4.30
CA GLU A 419 -7.94 -24.91 -3.68
C GLU A 419 -7.35 -25.89 -4.72
N HIS A 420 -7.87 -25.90 -5.96
CA HIS A 420 -7.36 -26.67 -7.06
C HIS A 420 -5.97 -26.21 -7.51
N GLU A 421 -5.81 -24.92 -7.79
CA GLU A 421 -4.53 -24.32 -8.17
C GLU A 421 -3.45 -24.50 -7.09
N LEU A 422 -3.83 -24.43 -5.81
CA LEU A 422 -2.92 -24.73 -4.70
C LEU A 422 -2.44 -26.17 -4.76
N THR A 423 -3.35 -27.13 -4.98
CA THR A 423 -3.01 -28.57 -5.04
C THR A 423 -2.06 -28.85 -6.20
N GLU A 424 -2.37 -28.34 -7.40
CA GLU A 424 -1.53 -28.53 -8.58
C GLU A 424 -0.19 -27.83 -8.46
N GLY A 425 -0.19 -26.54 -8.08
CA GLY A 425 1.03 -25.75 -7.93
C GLY A 425 1.97 -26.31 -6.87
N LEU A 426 1.42 -26.80 -5.74
CA LEU A 426 2.22 -27.45 -4.68
C LEU A 426 2.78 -28.80 -5.14
N GLN A 427 2.05 -29.59 -5.91
CA GLN A 427 2.58 -30.86 -6.45
C GLN A 427 3.76 -30.58 -7.40
N LEU A 428 3.61 -29.66 -8.34
CA LEU A 428 4.69 -29.26 -9.24
C LEU A 428 5.90 -28.68 -8.48
N LEU A 429 5.66 -27.95 -7.39
CA LEU A 429 6.72 -27.40 -6.53
C LEU A 429 7.51 -28.52 -5.83
N ILE A 430 6.81 -29.52 -5.29
CA ILE A 430 7.42 -30.71 -4.68
C ILE A 430 8.32 -31.42 -5.68
N ASP A 431 7.84 -31.63 -6.91
CA ASP A 431 8.58 -32.30 -7.98
C ASP A 431 9.80 -31.45 -8.43
N ALA A 432 9.64 -30.14 -8.60
CA ALA A 432 10.72 -29.22 -8.95
C ALA A 432 11.85 -29.20 -7.91
N TRP A 433 11.52 -29.38 -6.65
CA TRP A 433 12.48 -29.42 -5.53
C TRP A 433 13.01 -30.82 -5.24
N ASN A 434 12.67 -31.84 -6.06
CA ASN A 434 13.06 -33.25 -5.87
C ASN A 434 12.73 -33.77 -4.46
N LEU A 435 11.54 -33.46 -3.95
CA LEU A 435 11.10 -33.86 -2.63
C LEU A 435 10.26 -35.13 -2.71
N HIS A 436 10.56 -36.11 -1.83
CA HIS A 436 9.83 -37.36 -1.76
C HIS A 436 8.90 -37.36 -0.55
N ARG A 437 7.66 -37.83 -0.75
CA ARG A 437 6.73 -38.07 0.35
C ARG A 437 7.19 -39.31 1.10
N SER A 438 7.11 -39.27 2.43
CA SER A 438 7.21 -40.52 3.21
C SER A 438 6.02 -41.43 2.83
N SER A 439 6.30 -42.64 2.43
CA SER A 439 5.31 -43.69 2.19
C SER A 439 4.52 -44.00 3.45
#